data_4359910d3fa391ac751078749e969847
#
_entry.id   4359910d3fa391ac751078749e969847
#
_cell.length_a   1.000
_cell.length_b   1.000
_cell.length_c   1.000
_cell.angle_alpha   90.00
_cell.angle_beta   90.00
_cell.angle_gamma   90.00
#
_symmetry.space_group_name_H-M   'P 1'
#
loop_
_entity.id
_entity.type
_entity.pdbx_description
1 polymer ?
#
loop_
_entity_poly.entity_id
_entity_poly.type
_entity_poly.pdbx_seq_one_letter_code
_entity_poly.pdbx_strand_id
1 'polypeptide(L)'
;MRTYIHNFAEKFGVHGMGEPERLINTRQILAAAEFARDQGKLDVFRTVAMDAYWMHGKNLENEEEIREISRQADLDADAAVRALNDSRYLKRVDDLRVEATQMGVTGIPTFFIGDECIVGCQQYEILEEAVRKAKID
;
A
#
# COMPACT_ATOMS: atom_id res chain seq x y z
N MET A 1 18.54 6.74 4.71
CA MET A 1 17.14 6.66 4.25
C MET A 1 16.18 6.30 5.38
N ARG A 2 16.46 5.26 6.19
CA ARG A 2 15.61 4.85 7.33
C ARG A 2 15.36 5.98 8.33
N THR A 3 16.40 6.64 8.83
CA THR A 3 16.28 7.77 9.77
C THR A 3 15.43 8.91 9.23
N TYR A 4 15.49 9.17 7.91
CA TYR A 4 14.66 10.20 7.28
C TYR A 4 13.17 9.84 7.35
N ILE A 5 12.81 8.60 7.02
CA ILE A 5 11.41 8.13 7.06
C ILE A 5 10.85 8.18 8.48
N HIS A 6 11.61 7.74 9.48
CA HIS A 6 11.21 7.80 10.89
C HIS A 6 10.97 9.25 11.36
N ASN A 7 11.95 10.13 11.14
CA ASN A 7 11.83 11.55 11.51
C ASN A 7 10.68 12.25 10.77
N PHE A 8 10.42 11.83 9.53
CA PHE A 8 9.30 12.36 8.75
C PHE A 8 7.96 11.88 9.32
N ALA A 9 7.83 10.59 9.62
CA ALA A 9 6.64 9.98 10.18
C ALA A 9 6.27 10.61 11.55
N GLU A 10 7.26 10.85 12.40
CA GLU A 10 7.06 11.51 13.70
C GLU A 10 6.42 12.91 13.59
N LYS A 11 6.76 13.67 12.53
CA LYS A 11 6.15 14.98 12.27
C LYS A 11 4.64 14.89 11.99
N PHE A 12 4.17 13.72 11.56
CA PHE A 12 2.77 13.41 11.30
C PHE A 12 2.12 12.56 12.42
N GLY A 13 2.78 12.47 13.59
CA GLY A 13 2.24 11.76 14.75
C GLY A 13 2.34 10.24 14.67
N VAL A 14 3.11 9.69 13.72
CA VAL A 14 3.37 8.24 13.60
C VAL A 14 4.62 7.91 14.40
N HIS A 15 4.45 7.17 15.50
CA HIS A 15 5.52 6.80 16.43
C HIS A 15 5.68 5.27 16.49
N GLY A 16 6.85 4.81 16.90
CA GLY A 16 7.11 3.40 17.15
C GLY A 16 7.22 2.55 15.86
N MET A 17 7.57 3.16 14.74
CA MET A 17 7.83 2.41 13.50
C MET A 17 8.96 1.40 13.70
N GLY A 18 8.73 0.18 13.22
CA GLY A 18 9.74 -0.87 13.15
C GLY A 18 10.83 -0.56 12.13
N GLU A 19 11.88 -1.36 12.16
CA GLU A 19 12.96 -1.27 11.19
C GLU A 19 12.97 -2.52 10.29
N PRO A 20 12.36 -2.45 9.09
CA PRO A 20 12.49 -3.53 8.13
C PRO A 20 13.97 -3.76 7.79
N GLU A 21 14.40 -5.01 7.83
CA GLU A 21 15.80 -5.37 7.58
C GLU A 21 16.28 -4.94 6.19
N ARG A 22 15.36 -4.98 5.21
CA ARG A 22 15.64 -4.64 3.82
C ARG A 22 14.40 -4.07 3.11
N LEU A 23 14.64 -3.43 1.97
CA LEU A 23 13.57 -3.15 1.02
C LEU A 23 13.14 -4.45 0.36
N ILE A 24 11.85 -4.68 0.30
CA ILE A 24 11.23 -5.87 -0.28
C ILE A 24 10.72 -5.61 -1.70
N ASN A 25 10.64 -6.66 -2.51
CA ASN A 25 9.90 -6.63 -3.75
C ASN A 25 8.41 -6.82 -3.47
N THR A 26 7.64 -5.78 -3.64
CA THR A 26 6.21 -5.76 -3.28
C THR A 26 5.30 -6.40 -4.33
N ARG A 27 5.80 -6.82 -5.49
CA ARG A 27 4.96 -7.31 -6.60
C ARG A 27 4.10 -8.50 -6.20
N GLN A 28 4.66 -9.46 -5.46
CA GLN A 28 3.94 -10.65 -5.02
C GLN A 28 2.89 -10.35 -3.95
N ILE A 29 3.24 -9.57 -2.92
CA ILE A 29 2.26 -9.19 -1.89
C ILE A 29 1.12 -8.34 -2.47
N LEU A 30 1.38 -7.54 -3.51
CA LEU A 30 0.34 -6.83 -4.24
C LEU A 30 -0.58 -7.78 -5.01
N ALA A 31 -0.06 -8.89 -5.55
CA ALA A 31 -0.90 -9.94 -6.14
C ALA A 31 -1.83 -10.59 -5.11
N ALA A 32 -1.33 -10.84 -3.89
CA ALA A 32 -2.18 -11.30 -2.78
C ALA A 32 -3.22 -10.24 -2.37
N ALA A 33 -2.88 -8.94 -2.44
CA ALA A 33 -3.83 -7.86 -2.21
C ALA A 33 -4.95 -7.83 -3.27
N GLU A 34 -4.65 -8.13 -4.54
CA GLU A 34 -5.67 -8.26 -5.58
C GLU A 34 -6.58 -9.49 -5.36
N PHE A 35 -6.03 -10.59 -4.88
CA PHE A 35 -6.84 -11.70 -4.39
C PHE A 35 -7.76 -11.28 -3.24
N ALA A 36 -7.23 -10.57 -2.24
CA ALA A 36 -8.02 -10.04 -1.12
C ALA A 36 -9.13 -9.08 -1.60
N ARG A 37 -8.88 -8.30 -2.66
CA ARG A 37 -9.89 -7.45 -3.33
C ARG A 37 -11.05 -8.28 -3.85
N ASP A 38 -10.77 -9.38 -4.55
CA ASP A 38 -11.81 -10.28 -5.09
C ASP A 38 -12.64 -10.93 -3.97
N GLN A 39 -12.09 -11.06 -2.76
CA GLN A 39 -12.79 -11.55 -1.57
C GLN A 39 -13.50 -10.44 -0.76
N GLY A 40 -13.46 -9.18 -1.21
CA GLY A 40 -14.01 -8.03 -0.48
C GLY A 40 -13.24 -7.66 0.79
N LYS A 41 -11.98 -8.11 0.92
CA LYS A 41 -11.15 -7.98 2.13
C LYS A 41 -9.89 -7.15 1.94
N LEU A 42 -9.80 -6.38 0.84
CA LEU A 42 -8.61 -5.59 0.53
C LEU A 42 -8.19 -4.66 1.67
N ASP A 43 -9.13 -3.93 2.26
CA ASP A 43 -8.81 -2.92 3.27
C ASP A 43 -8.24 -3.54 4.54
N VAL A 44 -8.81 -4.65 4.99
CA VAL A 44 -8.31 -5.38 6.15
C VAL A 44 -6.94 -5.97 5.85
N PHE A 45 -6.78 -6.67 4.71
CA PHE A 45 -5.51 -7.25 4.30
C PHE A 45 -4.41 -6.20 4.21
N ARG A 46 -4.69 -5.06 3.56
CA ARG A 46 -3.76 -3.95 3.43
C ARG A 46 -3.34 -3.40 4.79
N THR A 47 -4.30 -3.18 5.70
CA THR A 47 -4.02 -2.65 7.03
C THR A 47 -3.09 -3.58 7.80
N VAL A 48 -3.39 -4.88 7.84
CA VAL A 48 -2.56 -5.88 8.52
C VAL A 48 -1.17 -5.98 7.89
N ALA A 49 -1.07 -5.99 6.56
CA ALA A 49 0.21 -6.05 5.85
C ALA A 49 1.09 -4.83 6.11
N MET A 50 0.50 -3.63 6.09
CA MET A 50 1.22 -2.37 6.37
C MET A 50 1.70 -2.32 7.82
N ASP A 51 0.87 -2.76 8.76
CA ASP A 51 1.24 -2.85 10.17
C ASP A 51 2.38 -3.85 10.39
N ALA A 52 2.27 -5.05 9.81
CA ALA A 52 3.32 -6.06 9.87
C ALA A 52 4.67 -5.52 9.34
N TYR A 53 4.67 -4.79 8.25
CA TYR A 53 5.89 -4.25 7.65
C TYR A 53 6.43 -3.05 8.44
N TRP A 54 5.59 -2.02 8.65
CA TRP A 54 6.05 -0.75 9.18
C TRP A 54 6.16 -0.70 10.71
N MET A 55 5.34 -1.45 11.44
CA MET A 55 5.38 -1.48 12.90
C MET A 55 6.21 -2.64 13.43
N HIS A 56 6.20 -3.78 12.73
CA HIS A 56 6.84 -5.00 13.22
C HIS A 56 8.07 -5.44 12.41
N GLY A 57 8.42 -4.72 11.33
CA GLY A 57 9.59 -5.01 10.51
C GLY A 57 9.54 -6.36 9.77
N LYS A 58 8.34 -6.92 9.57
CA LYS A 58 8.15 -8.23 8.97
C LYS A 58 8.56 -8.27 7.50
N ASN A 59 9.09 -9.40 7.06
CA ASN A 59 9.46 -9.62 5.67
C ASN A 59 8.26 -10.13 4.86
N LEU A 60 7.62 -9.24 4.09
CA LEU A 60 6.45 -9.57 3.27
C LEU A 60 6.79 -10.36 1.98
N GLU A 61 8.04 -10.81 1.80
CA GLU A 61 8.42 -11.82 0.79
C GLU A 61 8.38 -13.24 1.37
N ASN A 62 8.18 -13.38 2.69
CA ASN A 62 8.11 -14.68 3.36
C ASN A 62 6.67 -15.21 3.32
N GLU A 63 6.48 -16.41 2.75
CA GLU A 63 5.16 -17.02 2.62
C GLU A 63 4.46 -17.25 3.97
N GLU A 64 5.19 -17.56 5.05
CA GLU A 64 4.57 -17.76 6.35
C GLU A 64 4.05 -16.45 6.94
N GLU A 65 4.76 -15.33 6.74
CA GLU A 65 4.24 -14.01 7.12
C GLU A 65 2.99 -13.65 6.32
N ILE A 66 2.95 -13.99 5.03
CA ILE A 66 1.76 -13.76 4.19
C ILE A 66 0.59 -14.64 4.64
N ARG A 67 0.85 -15.89 5.07
CA ARG A 67 -0.18 -16.76 5.64
C ARG A 67 -0.78 -16.15 6.91
N GLU A 68 0.08 -15.65 7.80
CA GLU A 68 -0.37 -15.05 9.05
C GLU A 68 -1.18 -13.76 8.79
N ILE A 69 -0.70 -12.88 7.91
CA ILE A 69 -1.45 -11.68 7.48
C ILE A 69 -2.82 -12.06 6.91
N SER A 70 -2.86 -13.12 6.09
CA SER A 70 -4.10 -13.58 5.46
C SER A 70 -5.09 -14.11 6.49
N ARG A 71 -4.63 -14.88 7.48
CA ARG A 71 -5.48 -15.37 8.58
C ARG A 71 -6.06 -14.21 9.39
N GLN A 72 -5.25 -13.22 9.71
CA GLN A 72 -5.70 -12.01 10.42
C GLN A 72 -6.72 -11.18 9.61
N ALA A 73 -6.63 -11.25 8.29
CA ALA A 73 -7.62 -10.65 7.39
C ALA A 73 -8.83 -11.55 7.11
N ASP A 74 -8.95 -12.69 7.78
CA ASP A 74 -10.02 -13.67 7.58
C ASP A 74 -10.09 -14.17 6.11
N LEU A 75 -8.92 -14.44 5.53
CA LEU A 75 -8.73 -14.98 4.19
C LEU A 75 -8.22 -16.43 4.27
N ASP A 76 -8.51 -17.23 3.24
CA ASP A 76 -7.85 -18.52 3.04
C ASP A 76 -6.34 -18.27 2.77
N ALA A 77 -5.52 -18.67 3.76
CA ALA A 77 -4.07 -18.44 3.73
C ALA A 77 -3.37 -19.19 2.58
N ASP A 78 -3.83 -20.41 2.25
CA ASP A 78 -3.26 -21.17 1.14
C ASP A 78 -3.65 -20.57 -0.21
N ALA A 79 -4.86 -20.07 -0.35
CA ALA A 79 -5.30 -19.37 -1.55
C ALA A 79 -4.53 -18.07 -1.73
N ALA A 80 -4.29 -17.31 -0.66
CA ALA A 80 -3.49 -16.08 -0.70
C ALA A 80 -2.04 -16.36 -1.14
N VAL A 81 -1.42 -17.42 -0.62
CA VAL A 81 -0.06 -17.81 -1.04
C VAL A 81 -0.04 -18.25 -2.51
N ARG A 82 -1.04 -19.02 -2.98
CA ARG A 82 -1.14 -19.33 -4.42
C ARG A 82 -1.26 -18.09 -5.28
N ALA A 83 -1.96 -17.06 -4.79
CA ALA A 83 -2.13 -15.80 -5.52
C ALA A 83 -0.83 -15.05 -5.78
N LEU A 84 0.23 -15.25 -4.96
CA LEU A 84 1.54 -14.62 -5.14
C LEU A 84 2.15 -14.87 -6.52
N ASN A 85 1.85 -16.01 -7.11
CA ASN A 85 2.38 -16.45 -8.40
C ASN A 85 1.27 -16.68 -9.45
N ASP A 86 0.03 -16.30 -9.14
CA ASP A 86 -1.08 -16.39 -10.10
C ASP A 86 -0.95 -15.28 -11.14
N SER A 87 -0.82 -15.69 -12.40
CA SER A 87 -0.62 -14.78 -13.53
C SER A 87 -1.74 -13.75 -13.68
N ARG A 88 -2.96 -14.05 -13.27
CA ARG A 88 -4.11 -13.11 -13.33
C ARG A 88 -3.90 -11.94 -12.37
N TYR A 89 -3.49 -12.22 -11.14
CA TYR A 89 -3.24 -11.18 -10.14
C TYR A 89 -1.96 -10.40 -10.43
N LEU A 90 -0.89 -11.10 -10.84
CA LEU A 90 0.35 -10.45 -11.26
C LEU A 90 0.10 -9.50 -12.45
N LYS A 91 -0.70 -9.92 -13.43
CA LYS A 91 -1.08 -9.06 -14.54
C LYS A 91 -1.87 -7.82 -14.07
N ARG A 92 -2.81 -7.96 -13.14
CA ARG A 92 -3.52 -6.79 -12.57
C ARG A 92 -2.56 -5.79 -11.94
N VAL A 93 -1.59 -6.27 -11.18
CA VAL A 93 -0.57 -5.40 -10.57
C VAL A 93 0.23 -4.66 -11.63
N ASP A 94 0.64 -5.35 -12.70
CA ASP A 94 1.38 -4.75 -13.81
C ASP A 94 0.50 -3.74 -14.58
N ASP A 95 -0.76 -4.05 -14.83
CA ASP A 95 -1.72 -3.16 -15.50
C ASP A 95 -1.95 -1.86 -14.68
N LEU A 96 -2.14 -1.96 -13.36
CA LEU A 96 -2.27 -0.80 -12.46
C LEU A 96 -1.02 0.08 -12.48
N ARG A 97 0.16 -0.52 -12.57
CA ARG A 97 1.41 0.24 -12.70
C ARG A 97 1.47 1.00 -14.03
N VAL A 98 1.05 0.37 -15.11
CA VAL A 98 0.97 1.01 -16.44
C VAL A 98 -0.02 2.17 -16.40
N GLU A 99 -1.21 1.95 -15.84
CA GLU A 99 -2.23 2.99 -15.67
C GLU A 99 -1.69 4.19 -14.88
N ALA A 100 -1.08 3.95 -13.72
CA ALA A 100 -0.47 5.02 -12.90
C ALA A 100 0.57 5.82 -13.70
N THR A 101 1.40 5.14 -14.50
CA THR A 101 2.39 5.79 -15.37
C THR A 101 1.72 6.67 -16.44
N GLN A 102 0.64 6.17 -17.06
CA GLN A 102 -0.13 6.90 -18.07
C GLN A 102 -0.84 8.13 -17.46
N MET A 103 -1.27 8.04 -16.21
CA MET A 103 -1.82 9.17 -15.45
C MET A 103 -0.77 10.19 -14.99
N GLY A 104 0.51 9.96 -15.27
CA GLY A 104 1.60 10.86 -14.89
C GLY A 104 2.06 10.75 -13.43
N VAL A 105 1.76 9.63 -12.76
CA VAL A 105 2.25 9.38 -11.39
C VAL A 105 3.76 9.19 -11.42
N THR A 106 4.48 10.10 -10.77
CA THR A 106 5.96 10.09 -10.68
C THR A 106 6.47 9.79 -9.27
N GLY A 107 5.59 9.75 -8.29
CA GLY A 107 5.91 9.50 -6.88
C GLY A 107 4.70 9.07 -6.08
N ILE A 108 4.91 8.64 -4.85
CA ILE A 108 3.87 8.18 -3.94
C ILE A 108 4.00 8.87 -2.56
N PRO A 109 2.87 9.19 -1.93
CA PRO A 109 1.51 9.13 -2.47
C PRO A 109 1.27 10.16 -3.58
N THR A 110 0.31 9.89 -4.48
CA THR A 110 -0.22 10.87 -5.44
C THR A 110 -1.73 10.94 -5.30
N PHE A 111 -2.27 12.13 -5.20
CA PHE A 111 -3.70 12.39 -5.06
C PHE A 111 -4.21 13.13 -6.30
N PHE A 112 -5.28 12.63 -6.89
CA PHE A 112 -6.04 13.33 -7.93
C PHE A 112 -7.34 13.83 -7.30
N ILE A 113 -7.51 15.15 -7.20
CA ILE A 113 -8.65 15.79 -6.55
C ILE A 113 -9.19 16.84 -7.51
N GLY A 114 -10.36 16.58 -8.13
CA GLY A 114 -10.81 17.39 -9.27
C GLY A 114 -9.75 17.40 -10.37
N ASP A 115 -9.34 18.57 -10.80
CA ASP A 115 -8.30 18.75 -11.82
C ASP A 115 -6.88 18.87 -11.24
N GLU A 116 -6.74 18.84 -9.91
CA GLU A 116 -5.44 18.96 -9.26
C GLU A 116 -4.76 17.59 -9.08
N CYS A 117 -3.44 17.55 -9.38
CA CYS A 117 -2.56 16.40 -9.10
C CYS A 117 -1.56 16.82 -8.01
N ILE A 118 -1.67 16.21 -6.84
CA ILE A 118 -0.85 16.51 -5.67
C ILE A 118 0.06 15.34 -5.37
N VAL A 119 1.37 15.55 -5.45
CA VAL A 119 2.39 14.51 -5.24
C VAL A 119 3.04 14.64 -3.88
N GLY A 120 3.25 13.52 -3.22
CA GLY A 120 3.90 13.42 -1.93
C GLY A 120 2.97 13.61 -0.74
N CYS A 121 3.51 13.38 0.44
CA CYS A 121 2.81 13.61 1.70
C CYS A 121 2.78 15.13 1.96
N GLN A 122 1.59 15.69 1.88
CA GLN A 122 1.34 17.12 2.04
C GLN A 122 0.65 17.40 3.37
N GLN A 123 0.69 18.66 3.81
CA GLN A 123 -0.05 19.10 4.96
C GLN A 123 -1.56 19.03 4.70
N TYR A 124 -2.33 18.80 5.77
CA TYR A 124 -3.78 18.61 5.68
C TYR A 124 -4.49 19.75 4.93
N GLU A 125 -4.08 20.98 5.19
CA GLU A 125 -4.67 22.19 4.63
C GLU A 125 -4.59 22.24 3.09
N ILE A 126 -3.52 21.68 2.50
CA ILE A 126 -3.34 21.60 1.04
C ILE A 126 -4.37 20.64 0.44
N LEU A 127 -4.56 19.47 1.06
CA LEU A 127 -5.55 18.48 0.61
C LEU A 127 -6.98 18.98 0.82
N GLU A 128 -7.25 19.64 1.96
CA GLU A 128 -8.55 20.22 2.28
C GLU A 128 -8.94 21.32 1.25
N GLU A 129 -8.01 22.19 0.91
CA GLU A 129 -8.22 23.26 -0.09
C GLU A 129 -8.55 22.65 -1.47
N ALA A 130 -7.82 21.62 -1.91
CA ALA A 130 -8.08 20.94 -3.17
C ALA A 130 -9.48 20.30 -3.19
N VAL A 131 -9.88 19.63 -2.09
CA VAL A 131 -11.24 19.07 -1.95
C VAL A 131 -12.30 20.16 -1.97
N ARG A 132 -12.04 21.28 -1.32
CA ARG A 132 -12.98 22.40 -1.28
C ARG A 132 -13.21 23.00 -2.67
N LYS A 133 -12.14 23.21 -3.44
CA LYS A 133 -12.23 23.68 -4.83
C LYS A 133 -13.00 22.70 -5.72
N ALA A 134 -12.71 21.40 -5.62
CA ALA A 134 -13.36 20.37 -6.42
C ALA A 134 -14.87 20.22 -6.13
N LYS A 135 -15.37 20.69 -4.98
CA LYS A 135 -16.81 20.65 -4.63
C LYS A 135 -17.61 21.85 -5.13
N ILE A 136 -16.94 22.86 -5.64
CA ILE A 136 -17.58 24.11 -6.11
C ILE A 136 -17.97 24.01 -7.59
N ASP A 137 -17.36 23.07 -8.34
CA ASP A 137 -17.67 22.76 -9.73
C ASP A 137 -18.76 21.68 -9.85
#